data_34ce056599ecad364232fbf36d135ace
#
_entry.id   34ce056599ecad364232fbf36d135ace
#
_cell.length_a   1.000
_cell.length_b   1.000
_cell.length_c   1.000
_cell.angle_alpha   90.00
_cell.angle_beta   90.00
_cell.angle_gamma   90.00
#
_symmetry.space_group_name_H-M   'P 1'
#
loop_
_entity.id
_entity.type
_entity.pdbx_description
1 polymer ?
#
loop_
_entity_poly.entity_id
_entity_poly.type
_entity_poly.pdbx_seq_one_letter_code
_entity_poly.pdbx_strand_id
1 'polypeptide(L)'
;MSVTLRQAQKILKAAEASAASQSLKVSIAVVDNRGDPVAIYRMDGARHFTPDIARGKAMVSAMFQQPSAAMAERATNPVMQTLNQMNLGRLVFGQGALPIVKGNEVQGAIGVSGATSQQDEDIAKAALASL
;
A
#
# COMPACT_ATOMS: atom_id res chain seq x y z
N MET A 1 -10.84 -12.15 -8.67
CA MET A 1 -9.50 -12.75 -8.84
C MET A 1 -8.47 -11.83 -8.22
N SER A 2 -7.38 -12.36 -7.72
CA SER A 2 -6.38 -11.56 -7.02
C SER A 2 -5.21 -11.19 -7.94
N VAL A 3 -4.45 -10.16 -7.54
CA VAL A 3 -3.24 -9.76 -8.24
C VAL A 3 -2.22 -10.90 -8.23
N THR A 4 -1.57 -11.14 -9.38
CA THR A 4 -0.52 -12.16 -9.51
C THR A 4 0.84 -11.58 -9.11
N LEU A 5 1.81 -12.46 -8.84
CA LEU A 5 3.18 -12.03 -8.57
C LEU A 5 3.76 -11.23 -9.75
N ARG A 6 3.49 -11.65 -10.97
CA ARG A 6 3.98 -10.93 -12.17
C ARG A 6 3.42 -9.51 -12.23
N GLN A 7 2.13 -9.36 -11.97
CA GLN A 7 1.50 -8.03 -11.91
C GLN A 7 2.08 -7.20 -10.76
N ALA A 8 2.26 -7.80 -9.60
CA ALA A 8 2.86 -7.14 -8.46
C ALA A 8 4.27 -6.64 -8.76
N GLN A 9 5.11 -7.45 -9.42
CA GLN A 9 6.45 -7.06 -9.80
C GLN A 9 6.45 -5.87 -10.76
N LYS A 10 5.53 -5.85 -11.71
CA LYS A 10 5.38 -4.75 -12.65
C LYS A 10 4.99 -3.44 -11.93
N ILE A 11 4.06 -3.54 -11.00
CA ILE A 11 3.61 -2.40 -10.17
C ILE A 11 4.77 -1.89 -9.31
N LEU A 12 5.50 -2.79 -8.65
CA LEU A 12 6.63 -2.44 -7.80
C LEU A 12 7.73 -1.71 -8.56
N LYS A 13 8.06 -2.19 -9.77
CA LYS A 13 9.08 -1.54 -10.61
C LYS A 13 8.66 -0.14 -11.05
N ALA A 14 7.38 0.04 -11.39
CA ALA A 14 6.86 1.34 -11.77
C ALA A 14 6.88 2.32 -10.59
N ALA A 15 6.52 1.86 -9.39
CA ALA A 15 6.57 2.67 -8.17
C ALA A 15 8.01 3.06 -7.82
N GLU A 16 8.94 2.11 -7.89
CA GLU A 16 10.36 2.37 -7.66
C GLU A 16 10.90 3.43 -8.61
N ALA A 17 10.59 3.32 -9.91
CA ALA A 17 11.01 4.29 -10.91
C ALA A 17 10.44 5.68 -10.62
N SER A 18 9.18 5.78 -10.23
CA SER A 18 8.54 7.05 -9.86
C SER A 18 9.23 7.68 -8.66
N ALA A 19 9.50 6.90 -7.61
CA ALA A 19 10.19 7.39 -6.42
C ALA A 19 11.62 7.85 -6.76
N ALA A 20 12.36 7.05 -7.53
CA ALA A 20 13.73 7.36 -7.92
C ALA A 20 13.82 8.64 -8.72
N SER A 21 12.85 8.91 -9.61
CA SER A 21 12.81 10.13 -10.41
C SER A 21 12.66 11.40 -9.56
N GLN A 22 12.14 11.26 -8.36
CA GLN A 22 11.94 12.34 -7.39
C GLN A 22 13.00 12.34 -6.28
N SER A 23 14.01 11.49 -6.38
CA SER A 23 15.05 11.29 -5.35
C SER A 23 14.47 10.88 -4.00
N LEU A 24 13.36 10.15 -4.02
CA LEU A 24 12.71 9.62 -2.83
C LEU A 24 13.14 8.18 -2.59
N LYS A 25 13.26 7.79 -1.32
CA LYS A 25 13.65 6.46 -0.88
C LYS A 25 12.52 5.89 -0.06
N VAL A 26 11.77 4.96 -0.65
CA VAL A 26 10.55 4.41 -0.07
C VAL A 26 10.58 2.89 -0.07
N SER A 27 9.64 2.33 0.68
CA SER A 27 9.23 0.93 0.52
C SER A 27 7.86 0.88 -0.13
N ILE A 28 7.65 -0.15 -0.94
CA ILE A 28 6.42 -0.36 -1.70
C ILE A 28 5.95 -1.79 -1.43
N ALA A 29 4.69 -1.94 -1.06
CA ALA A 29 4.10 -3.25 -0.81
C ALA A 29 2.91 -3.47 -1.75
N VAL A 30 2.83 -4.66 -2.33
CA VAL A 30 1.64 -5.12 -3.04
C VAL A 30 1.06 -6.29 -2.26
N VAL A 31 -0.20 -6.15 -1.89
CA VAL A 31 -0.97 -7.19 -1.20
C VAL A 31 -2.08 -7.70 -2.11
N ASP A 32 -2.58 -8.91 -1.82
CA ASP A 32 -3.70 -9.49 -2.55
C ASP A 32 -5.04 -8.90 -2.09
N ASN A 33 -6.15 -9.46 -2.61
CA ASN A 33 -7.48 -8.95 -2.29
C ASN A 33 -7.95 -9.22 -0.84
N ARG A 34 -7.18 -10.00 -0.08
CA ARG A 34 -7.42 -10.19 1.35
C ARG A 34 -6.53 -9.31 2.22
N GLY A 35 -5.53 -8.65 1.62
CA GLY A 35 -4.54 -7.87 2.34
C GLY A 35 -3.27 -8.64 2.68
N ASP A 36 -3.12 -9.88 2.20
CA ASP A 36 -1.90 -10.66 2.43
C ASP A 36 -0.79 -10.22 1.45
N PRO A 37 0.48 -10.18 1.88
CA PRO A 37 1.55 -9.69 1.02
C PRO A 37 1.84 -10.63 -0.14
N VAL A 38 2.00 -10.05 -1.33
CA VAL A 38 2.46 -10.76 -2.53
C VAL A 38 3.94 -10.47 -2.75
N ALA A 39 4.34 -9.20 -2.70
CA ALA A 39 5.74 -8.80 -2.81
C ALA A 39 5.94 -7.41 -2.22
N ILE A 40 7.13 -7.18 -1.67
CA ILE A 40 7.50 -5.91 -1.05
C ILE A 40 8.90 -5.53 -1.51
N TYR A 41 9.09 -4.27 -1.92
CA TYR A 41 10.39 -3.67 -2.19
C TYR A 41 10.74 -2.68 -1.09
N ARG A 42 11.96 -2.77 -0.60
CA ARG A 42 12.56 -1.70 0.19
C ARG A 42 13.71 -1.12 -0.62
N MET A 43 13.57 0.15 -1.04
CA MET A 43 14.64 0.83 -1.76
C MET A 43 15.83 1.06 -0.84
N ASP A 44 17.03 1.06 -1.42
CA ASP A 44 18.25 1.38 -0.68
C ASP A 44 18.10 2.75 -0.01
N GLY A 45 18.44 2.81 1.27
CA GLY A 45 18.33 4.04 2.04
C GLY A 45 16.96 4.30 2.67
N ALA A 46 15.94 3.54 2.34
CA ALA A 46 14.65 3.63 3.03
C ALA A 46 14.79 3.08 4.46
N ARG A 47 14.07 3.69 5.41
CA ARG A 47 14.15 3.29 6.81
C ARG A 47 13.63 1.86 7.00
N HIS A 48 14.22 1.13 7.95
CA HIS A 48 13.96 -0.30 8.14
C HIS A 48 12.49 -0.65 8.45
N PHE A 49 11.72 0.28 9.02
CA PHE A 49 10.31 0.05 9.36
C PHE A 49 9.33 0.38 8.22
N THR A 50 9.80 1.01 7.13
CA THR A 50 8.91 1.45 6.04
C THR A 50 8.25 0.30 5.29
N PRO A 51 8.85 -0.91 5.13
CA PRO A 51 8.14 -2.03 4.53
C PRO A 51 6.89 -2.43 5.29
N ASP A 52 6.94 -2.43 6.62
CA ASP A 52 5.80 -2.79 7.46
C ASP A 52 4.70 -1.73 7.40
N ILE A 53 5.08 -0.45 7.38
CA ILE A 53 4.12 0.65 7.24
C ILE A 53 3.45 0.60 5.86
N ALA A 54 4.23 0.41 4.79
CA ALA A 54 3.69 0.27 3.43
C ALA A 54 2.70 -0.89 3.35
N ARG A 55 3.06 -2.04 3.91
CA ARG A 55 2.18 -3.21 3.97
C ARG A 55 0.91 -2.92 4.75
N GLY A 56 1.01 -2.27 5.91
CA GLY A 56 -0.14 -1.95 6.74
C GLY A 56 -1.13 -1.03 6.06
N LYS A 57 -0.64 -0.03 5.34
CA LYS A 57 -1.48 0.85 4.51
C LYS A 57 -2.17 0.06 3.39
N ALA A 58 -1.42 -0.81 2.70
CA ALA A 58 -1.96 -1.64 1.63
C ALA A 58 -3.04 -2.59 2.16
N MET A 59 -2.83 -3.19 3.33
CA MET A 59 -3.84 -4.05 3.98
C MET A 59 -5.16 -3.32 4.18
N VAL A 60 -5.12 -2.10 4.72
CA VAL A 60 -6.30 -1.27 4.93
C VAL A 60 -7.01 -1.00 3.60
N SER A 61 -6.26 -0.61 2.58
CA SER A 61 -6.83 -0.31 1.26
C SER A 61 -7.50 -1.53 0.63
N ALA A 62 -6.87 -2.70 0.70
CA ALA A 62 -7.44 -3.94 0.16
C ALA A 62 -8.69 -4.39 0.94
N MET A 63 -8.63 -4.37 2.27
CA MET A 63 -9.72 -4.84 3.13
C MET A 63 -10.97 -3.97 3.01
N PHE A 64 -10.79 -2.66 2.90
CA PHE A 64 -11.91 -1.71 2.83
C PHE A 64 -12.21 -1.23 1.41
N GLN A 65 -11.43 -1.68 0.43
CA GLN A 65 -11.63 -1.43 -1.00
C GLN A 65 -11.67 0.06 -1.36
N GLN A 66 -10.80 0.84 -0.72
CA GLN A 66 -10.71 2.28 -0.94
C GLN A 66 -9.31 2.79 -0.59
N PRO A 67 -8.95 4.02 -0.99
CA PRO A 67 -7.67 4.61 -0.58
C PRO A 67 -7.52 4.60 0.94
N SER A 68 -6.33 4.28 1.43
CA SER A 68 -6.08 4.24 2.87
C SER A 68 -6.27 5.60 3.54
N ALA A 69 -6.13 6.70 2.80
CA ALA A 69 -6.43 8.05 3.29
C ALA A 69 -7.88 8.18 3.78
N ALA A 70 -8.81 7.53 3.10
CA ALA A 70 -10.24 7.58 3.46
C ALA A 70 -10.53 6.90 4.80
N MET A 71 -9.61 6.07 5.28
CA MET A 71 -9.77 5.33 6.54
C MET A 71 -9.08 6.00 7.73
N ALA A 72 -8.32 7.08 7.51
CA ALA A 72 -7.50 7.70 8.57
C ALA A 72 -8.32 8.11 9.78
N GLU A 73 -9.52 8.65 9.58
CA GLU A 73 -10.40 9.11 10.66
C GLU A 73 -10.98 7.96 11.48
N ARG A 74 -10.93 6.75 10.98
CA ARG A 74 -11.48 5.57 11.67
C ARG A 74 -10.47 4.89 12.59
N ALA A 75 -9.23 5.35 12.63
CA ALA A 75 -8.17 4.73 13.42
C ALA A 75 -8.53 4.61 14.91
N THR A 76 -9.27 5.56 15.45
CA THR A 76 -9.67 5.60 16.86
C THR A 76 -11.01 4.91 17.13
N ASN A 77 -11.69 4.44 16.11
CA ASN A 77 -12.96 3.72 16.28
C ASN A 77 -12.71 2.39 17.01
N PRO A 78 -13.48 2.06 18.07
CA PRO A 78 -13.24 0.85 18.86
C PRO A 78 -13.30 -0.46 18.04
N VAL A 79 -14.20 -0.55 17.07
CA VAL A 79 -14.29 -1.75 16.22
C VAL A 79 -13.06 -1.86 15.33
N MET A 80 -12.56 -0.75 14.80
CA MET A 80 -11.34 -0.73 14.01
C MET A 80 -10.11 -1.11 14.84
N GLN A 81 -10.07 -0.67 16.10
CA GLN A 81 -9.00 -1.07 17.03
C GLN A 81 -9.03 -2.57 17.30
N THR A 82 -10.24 -3.14 17.49
CA THR A 82 -10.40 -4.58 17.65
C THR A 82 -9.94 -5.33 16.39
N LEU A 83 -10.37 -4.87 15.22
CA LEU A 83 -9.93 -5.46 13.96
C LEU A 83 -8.40 -5.43 13.82
N ASN A 84 -7.78 -4.32 14.22
CA ASN A 84 -6.32 -4.21 14.19
C ASN A 84 -5.65 -5.20 15.13
N GLN A 85 -6.21 -5.41 16.33
CA GLN A 85 -5.70 -6.43 17.27
C GLN A 85 -5.80 -7.83 16.65
N MET A 86 -6.91 -8.14 15.97
CA MET A 86 -7.09 -9.41 15.26
C MET A 86 -6.07 -9.60 14.13
N ASN A 87 -5.55 -8.52 13.59
CA ASN A 87 -4.52 -8.50 12.57
C ASN A 87 -3.12 -8.21 13.14
N LEU A 88 -2.92 -8.47 14.42
CA LEU A 88 -1.62 -8.37 15.11
C LEU A 88 -1.03 -6.94 15.08
N GLY A 89 -1.89 -5.92 15.07
CA GLY A 89 -1.46 -4.53 15.05
C GLY A 89 -0.88 -4.06 13.71
N ARG A 90 -1.08 -4.81 12.63
CA ARG A 90 -0.46 -4.53 11.32
C ARG A 90 -1.16 -3.47 10.50
N LEU A 91 -2.42 -3.15 10.80
CA LEU A 91 -3.20 -2.19 10.03
C LEU A 91 -2.69 -0.76 10.27
N VAL A 92 -2.44 -0.04 9.19
CA VAL A 92 -2.03 1.37 9.25
C VAL A 92 -3.09 2.22 8.56
N PHE A 93 -3.83 2.98 9.37
CA PHE A 93 -4.91 3.86 8.91
C PHE A 93 -4.33 5.23 8.55
N GLY A 94 -3.65 5.29 7.42
CA GLY A 94 -2.98 6.52 6.98
C GLY A 94 -2.82 6.55 5.46
N GLN A 95 -2.67 7.75 4.92
CA GLN A 95 -2.54 8.00 3.49
C GLN A 95 -1.27 7.33 2.92
N GLY A 96 -1.39 6.73 1.73
CA GLY A 96 -0.24 6.18 1.01
C GLY A 96 -0.54 4.88 0.27
N ALA A 97 -1.76 4.34 0.37
CA ALA A 97 -2.14 3.14 -0.35
C ALA A 97 -3.40 3.35 -1.18
N LEU A 98 -3.46 2.63 -2.30
CA LEU A 98 -4.58 2.65 -3.24
C LEU A 98 -4.97 1.22 -3.61
N PRO A 99 -6.27 0.94 -3.81
CA PRO A 99 -6.70 -0.36 -4.29
C PRO A 99 -6.29 -0.57 -5.76
N ILE A 100 -5.95 -1.81 -6.08
CA ILE A 100 -5.70 -2.24 -7.45
C ILE A 100 -7.03 -2.76 -7.99
N VAL A 101 -7.62 -2.03 -8.93
CA VAL A 101 -8.97 -2.31 -9.42
C VAL A 101 -8.92 -2.71 -10.89
N LYS A 102 -9.63 -3.78 -11.24
CA LYS A 102 -9.85 -4.19 -12.62
C LYS A 102 -11.34 -4.37 -12.84
N GLY A 103 -11.91 -3.53 -13.71
CA GLY A 103 -13.36 -3.44 -13.84
C GLY A 103 -13.96 -2.92 -12.52
N ASN A 104 -14.87 -3.68 -11.94
CA ASN A 104 -15.46 -3.34 -10.64
C ASN A 104 -14.89 -4.19 -9.49
N GLU A 105 -13.79 -4.92 -9.75
CA GLU A 105 -13.24 -5.86 -8.78
C GLU A 105 -11.92 -5.33 -8.22
N VAL A 106 -11.81 -5.33 -6.90
CA VAL A 106 -10.54 -5.03 -6.20
C VAL A 106 -9.71 -6.31 -6.16
N GLN A 107 -8.55 -6.28 -6.78
CA GLN A 107 -7.63 -7.42 -6.87
C GLN A 107 -6.56 -7.41 -5.80
N GLY A 108 -6.39 -6.31 -5.12
CA GLY A 108 -5.38 -6.11 -4.10
C GLY A 108 -5.17 -4.63 -3.85
N ALA A 109 -4.01 -4.28 -3.33
CA ALA A 109 -3.65 -2.89 -3.10
C ALA A 109 -2.13 -2.69 -3.18
N ILE A 110 -1.74 -1.46 -3.48
CA ILE A 110 -0.37 -0.99 -3.38
C ILE A 110 -0.26 0.00 -2.23
N GLY A 111 0.74 -0.15 -1.40
CA GLY A 111 1.06 0.78 -0.32
C GLY A 111 2.48 1.29 -0.42
N VAL A 112 2.68 2.55 -0.07
CA VAL A 112 3.98 3.22 -0.12
C VAL A 112 4.25 3.92 1.20
N SER A 113 5.49 3.84 1.68
CA SER A 113 5.92 4.53 2.90
C SER A 113 7.38 4.96 2.78
N GLY A 114 7.70 6.14 3.31
CA GLY A 114 9.07 6.65 3.37
C GLY A 114 9.22 8.11 2.95
N ALA A 115 8.20 8.69 2.31
CA ALA A 115 8.14 10.10 1.94
C ALA A 115 7.02 10.80 2.73
N THR A 116 6.54 11.94 2.28
CA THR A 116 5.32 12.50 2.88
C THR A 116 4.12 11.65 2.50
N SER A 117 3.05 11.72 3.28
CA SER A 117 1.84 10.94 2.99
C SER A 117 1.30 11.20 1.59
N GLN A 118 1.33 12.44 1.13
CA GLN A 118 0.90 12.79 -0.22
C GLN A 118 1.84 12.24 -1.29
N GLN A 119 3.15 12.34 -1.07
CA GLN A 119 4.12 11.77 -2.00
C GLN A 119 3.99 10.24 -2.08
N ASP A 120 3.78 9.58 -0.95
CA ASP A 120 3.56 8.14 -0.90
C ASP A 120 2.38 7.74 -1.78
N GLU A 121 1.24 8.43 -1.62
CA GLU A 121 0.04 8.17 -2.43
C GLU A 121 0.26 8.48 -3.91
N ASP A 122 0.96 9.58 -4.22
CA ASP A 122 1.27 9.97 -5.60
C ASP A 122 2.13 8.91 -6.31
N ILE A 123 3.07 8.30 -5.61
CA ILE A 123 3.87 7.19 -6.13
C ILE A 123 2.98 5.99 -6.44
N ALA A 124 2.07 5.64 -5.53
CA ALA A 124 1.11 4.56 -5.74
C ALA A 124 0.24 4.84 -6.96
N LYS A 125 -0.26 6.06 -7.09
CA LYS A 125 -1.10 6.49 -8.20
C LYS A 125 -0.35 6.40 -9.53
N ALA A 126 0.88 6.88 -9.58
CA ALA A 126 1.72 6.81 -10.78
C ALA A 126 1.99 5.36 -11.20
N ALA A 127 2.24 4.48 -10.24
CA ALA A 127 2.46 3.06 -10.51
C ALA A 127 1.24 2.40 -11.13
N LEU A 128 0.04 2.68 -10.62
CA LEU A 128 -1.20 2.12 -11.17
C LEU A 128 -1.52 2.69 -12.56
N ALA A 129 -1.20 3.95 -12.80
CA ALA A 129 -1.42 4.58 -14.11
C ALA A 129 -0.55 3.98 -15.22
N SER A 130 0.53 3.28 -14.87
CA SER A 130 1.44 2.65 -15.82
C SER A 130 1.00 1.26 -16.29
N LEU A 131 -0.08 0.75 -15.74
CA LEU A 131 -0.59 -0.59 -16.06
C LEU A 131 -1.37 -0.62 -17.39
#